data_8f01ae472ec1afca7cba5ef3b27f0b94
#
_entry.id   8f01ae472ec1afca7cba5ef3b27f0b94
#
_cell.length_a   1.000
_cell.length_b   1.000
_cell.length_c   1.000
_cell.angle_alpha   90.00
_cell.angle_beta   90.00
_cell.angle_gamma   90.00
#
_symmetry.space_group_name_H-M   'P 1'
#
loop_
_entity.id
_entity.type
_entity.pdbx_description
1 polymer ?
#
loop_
_entity_poly.entity_id
_entity_poly.type
_entity_poly.pdbx_seq_one_letter_code
_entity_poly.pdbx_strand_id
1 'polypeptide(L)'
;SAVVKRCAERITAYQIWNEASLSMFWNGSPEKLAAMTKSASDIIKAKDPKAIVVAASTTVRLPGAFDRFFPKYLAALGALGWPVDAFAAHLYPASKDTTDERAAFVDLVKADLAAANAPDLPVWDTELNYGLAGPGPTNPRQTIEGAQARDWVVQTAFDSLHLGIARTYWYIWTPLPYPLLGMQLTNDSGAVKGLRVVDQWVVGATWQGCVDDGSVVSCSVDKKGIPSVIAWAKNETGTFAPPADLTQACNTANKCSAVTGPVELTETPTRFTE
;
A
#
# COMPACT_ATOMS: atom_id res chain seq x y z
N SER A 1 24.45 13.49 4.72
CA SER A 1 24.95 14.45 5.33
C SER A 1 24.32 15.78 5.71
N ALA A 2 24.16 16.80 4.89
CA ALA A 2 23.52 18.07 5.25
C ALA A 2 22.03 17.88 5.56
N VAL A 3 21.32 17.10 4.76
CA VAL A 3 19.89 16.78 4.96
C VAL A 3 19.68 16.08 6.31
N VAL A 4 20.41 15.00 6.57
CA VAL A 4 20.27 14.25 7.83
C VAL A 4 20.60 15.13 9.03
N LYS A 5 21.67 15.93 8.96
CA LYS A 5 22.02 16.87 10.04
C LYS A 5 20.93 17.91 10.31
N ARG A 6 20.26 18.40 9.24
CA ARG A 6 19.19 19.42 9.37
C ARG A 6 17.86 18.82 9.82
N CYS A 7 17.59 17.59 9.45
CA CYS A 7 16.28 16.94 9.59
C CYS A 7 16.28 15.81 10.65
N ALA A 8 17.40 15.54 11.32
CA ALA A 8 17.46 14.59 12.43
C ALA A 8 16.35 14.88 13.44
N GLU A 9 15.73 13.83 13.97
CA GLU A 9 14.59 13.87 14.89
C GLU A 9 13.26 14.37 14.28
N ARG A 10 13.28 14.90 13.03
CA ARG A 10 12.06 15.32 12.31
C ARG A 10 11.67 14.34 11.20
N ILE A 11 12.67 13.73 10.54
CA ILE A 11 12.47 12.70 9.53
C ILE A 11 12.89 11.37 10.14
N THR A 12 11.93 10.45 10.22
CA THR A 12 12.13 9.13 10.82
C THR A 12 12.61 8.08 9.83
N ALA A 13 12.47 8.32 8.51
CA ALA A 13 12.84 7.38 7.48
C ALA A 13 13.37 8.10 6.23
N TYR A 14 14.35 7.49 5.56
CA TYR A 14 14.96 8.00 4.33
C TYR A 14 14.93 6.91 3.27
N GLN A 15 14.14 7.10 2.21
CA GLN A 15 14.20 6.24 1.03
C GLN A 15 15.34 6.68 0.11
N ILE A 16 16.13 5.70 -0.32
CA ILE A 16 17.33 5.95 -1.10
C ILE A 16 17.02 5.75 -2.58
N TRP A 17 16.61 6.82 -3.24
CA TRP A 17 16.24 6.91 -4.64
C TRP A 17 14.79 6.49 -4.93
N ASN A 18 14.31 6.90 -6.12
CA ASN A 18 12.95 6.68 -6.60
C ASN A 18 12.95 5.94 -7.92
N GLU A 19 12.07 4.92 -8.08
CA GLU A 19 11.78 4.18 -9.32
C GLU A 19 13.02 3.79 -10.13
N ALA A 20 14.02 3.23 -9.44
CA ALA A 20 15.33 2.95 -10.00
C ALA A 20 15.33 1.92 -11.15
N SER A 21 14.23 1.18 -11.33
CA SER A 21 14.04 0.29 -12.47
C SER A 21 13.79 1.02 -13.80
N LEU A 22 13.50 2.32 -13.75
CA LEU A 22 13.22 3.15 -14.93
C LEU A 22 14.47 3.96 -15.32
N SER A 23 14.90 3.84 -16.57
CA SER A 23 16.10 4.53 -17.08
C SER A 23 15.98 6.07 -17.04
N MET A 24 14.77 6.61 -17.02
CA MET A 24 14.54 8.05 -16.87
C MET A 24 14.87 8.58 -15.47
N PHE A 25 14.81 7.71 -14.45
CA PHE A 25 15.14 8.08 -13.07
C PHE A 25 16.51 7.57 -12.65
N TRP A 26 16.96 6.43 -13.20
CA TRP A 26 18.27 5.85 -12.91
C TRP A 26 18.88 5.21 -14.16
N ASN A 27 20.01 5.70 -14.60
CA ASN A 27 20.77 5.16 -15.75
C ASN A 27 22.07 4.45 -15.36
N GLY A 28 22.31 4.28 -14.06
CA GLY A 28 23.43 3.51 -13.53
C GLY A 28 23.09 2.03 -13.39
N SER A 29 24.08 1.23 -13.00
CA SER A 29 23.85 -0.18 -12.72
C SER A 29 23.17 -0.40 -11.35
N PRO A 30 22.52 -1.56 -11.13
CA PRO A 30 21.97 -1.95 -9.83
C PRO A 30 23.05 -1.96 -8.72
N GLU A 31 24.28 -2.41 -9.04
CA GLU A 31 25.40 -2.46 -8.10
C GLU A 31 25.84 -1.06 -7.65
N LYS A 32 25.84 -0.10 -8.59
CA LYS A 32 26.15 1.30 -8.26
C LYS A 32 25.08 1.90 -7.33
N LEU A 33 23.81 1.56 -7.53
CA LEU A 33 22.74 1.99 -6.64
C LEU A 33 22.88 1.34 -5.26
N ALA A 34 23.21 0.06 -5.18
CA ALA A 34 23.44 -0.63 -3.91
C ALA A 34 24.63 -0.02 -3.14
N ALA A 35 25.72 0.31 -3.82
CA ALA A 35 26.86 1.01 -3.21
C ALA A 35 26.47 2.42 -2.70
N MET A 36 25.65 3.14 -3.45
CA MET A 36 25.09 4.43 -3.02
C MET A 36 24.17 4.27 -1.81
N THR A 37 23.30 3.24 -1.80
CA THR A 37 22.43 2.90 -0.66
C THR A 37 23.29 2.61 0.58
N LYS A 38 24.36 1.82 0.46
CA LYS A 38 25.27 1.54 1.58
C LYS A 38 25.90 2.82 2.14
N SER A 39 26.45 3.66 1.25
CA SER A 39 27.06 4.93 1.65
C SER A 39 26.06 5.87 2.34
N ALA A 40 24.84 5.94 1.83
CA ALA A 40 23.77 6.72 2.45
C ALA A 40 23.37 6.16 3.83
N SER A 41 23.23 4.84 3.93
CA SER A 41 22.95 4.14 5.18
C SER A 41 24.00 4.45 6.25
N ASP A 42 25.28 4.33 5.92
CA ASP A 42 26.38 4.61 6.86
C ASP A 42 26.32 6.06 7.37
N ILE A 43 26.06 7.01 6.49
CA ILE A 43 25.95 8.43 6.84
C ILE A 43 24.72 8.69 7.70
N ILE A 44 23.57 8.08 7.37
CA ILE A 44 22.32 8.23 8.13
C ILE A 44 22.49 7.65 9.52
N LYS A 45 22.90 6.39 9.61
CA LYS A 45 23.06 5.66 10.87
C LYS A 45 24.13 6.29 11.80
N ALA A 46 25.18 6.88 11.23
CA ALA A 46 26.19 7.60 12.01
C ALA A 46 25.65 8.92 12.64
N LYS A 47 24.58 9.48 12.08
CA LYS A 47 24.01 10.75 12.56
C LYS A 47 22.70 10.58 13.33
N ASP A 48 21.90 9.62 12.90
CA ASP A 48 20.61 9.25 13.48
C ASP A 48 20.47 7.73 13.45
N PRO A 49 20.98 7.02 14.47
CA PRO A 49 20.92 5.55 14.51
C PRO A 49 19.50 4.97 14.49
N LYS A 50 18.50 5.77 14.88
CA LYS A 50 17.09 5.36 14.93
C LYS A 50 16.36 5.54 13.59
N ALA A 51 16.90 6.37 12.69
CA ALA A 51 16.29 6.59 11.40
C ALA A 51 16.25 5.31 10.57
N ILE A 52 15.13 5.09 9.90
CA ILE A 52 14.90 3.93 9.02
C ILE A 52 15.50 4.23 7.64
N VAL A 53 16.34 3.35 7.14
CA VAL A 53 16.84 3.41 5.78
C VAL A 53 15.99 2.51 4.89
N VAL A 54 15.29 3.09 3.92
CA VAL A 54 14.42 2.37 3.01
C VAL A 54 15.15 2.20 1.67
N ALA A 55 15.13 0.99 1.11
CA ALA A 55 15.70 0.71 -0.20
C ALA A 55 15.08 1.58 -1.29
N ALA A 56 15.76 1.70 -2.44
CA ALA A 56 15.18 2.36 -3.61
C ALA A 56 13.89 1.65 -4.04
N SER A 57 12.86 2.44 -4.40
CA SER A 57 11.63 1.87 -4.94
C SER A 57 11.81 1.39 -6.39
N THR A 58 10.94 0.46 -6.77
CA THR A 58 10.82 -0.09 -8.12
C THR A 58 9.36 -0.06 -8.58
N THR A 59 9.16 -0.05 -9.90
CA THR A 59 7.83 -0.04 -10.52
C THR A 59 7.41 -1.45 -10.90
N VAL A 60 6.65 -2.12 -10.05
CA VAL A 60 6.26 -3.54 -10.26
C VAL A 60 5.34 -3.70 -11.48
N ARG A 61 4.44 -2.73 -11.73
CA ARG A 61 3.51 -2.73 -12.89
C ARG A 61 4.21 -2.72 -14.26
N LEU A 62 5.52 -2.56 -14.32
CA LEU A 62 6.32 -2.57 -15.54
C LEU A 62 7.27 -3.76 -15.53
N PRO A 63 6.78 -4.99 -15.76
CA PRO A 63 7.50 -6.23 -15.51
C PRO A 63 8.85 -6.26 -16.22
N GLY A 64 8.93 -5.83 -17.48
CA GLY A 64 10.20 -5.85 -18.19
C GLY A 64 11.28 -4.90 -17.62
N ALA A 65 10.91 -3.84 -16.92
CA ALA A 65 11.85 -2.96 -16.21
C ALA A 65 12.16 -3.53 -14.81
N PHE A 66 11.13 -4.00 -14.12
CA PHE A 66 11.22 -4.60 -12.80
C PHE A 66 12.13 -5.83 -12.80
N ASP A 67 11.86 -6.82 -13.63
CA ASP A 67 12.59 -8.10 -13.70
C ASP A 67 14.08 -7.93 -14.09
N ARG A 68 14.38 -6.93 -14.92
CA ARG A 68 15.77 -6.65 -15.30
C ARG A 68 16.59 -5.99 -14.20
N PHE A 69 15.94 -5.27 -13.29
CA PHE A 69 16.61 -4.42 -12.32
C PHE A 69 16.55 -4.98 -10.89
N PHE A 70 15.33 -5.30 -10.40
CA PHE A 70 15.11 -5.56 -8.98
C PHE A 70 15.90 -6.76 -8.46
N PRO A 71 15.91 -7.95 -9.11
CA PRO A 71 16.69 -9.09 -8.62
C PRO A 71 18.19 -8.79 -8.53
N LYS A 72 18.74 -8.03 -9.48
CA LYS A 72 20.15 -7.64 -9.47
C LYS A 72 20.48 -6.63 -8.37
N TYR A 73 19.55 -5.71 -8.11
CA TYR A 73 19.70 -4.74 -7.03
C TYR A 73 19.66 -5.45 -5.67
N LEU A 74 18.76 -6.42 -5.47
CA LEU A 74 18.71 -7.24 -4.26
C LEU A 74 20.00 -8.04 -4.08
N ALA A 75 20.50 -8.71 -5.11
CA ALA A 75 21.77 -9.44 -5.04
C ALA A 75 22.95 -8.53 -4.62
N ALA A 76 22.99 -7.31 -5.18
CA ALA A 76 24.02 -6.32 -4.83
C ALA A 76 23.87 -5.79 -3.40
N LEU A 77 22.63 -5.57 -2.90
CA LEU A 77 22.39 -5.23 -1.49
C LEU A 77 22.82 -6.37 -0.56
N GLY A 78 22.51 -7.63 -0.93
CA GLY A 78 22.93 -8.81 -0.18
C GLY A 78 24.45 -8.92 -0.06
N ALA A 79 25.17 -8.70 -1.14
CA ALA A 79 26.65 -8.67 -1.14
C ALA A 79 27.25 -7.57 -0.23
N LEU A 80 26.47 -6.53 0.08
CA LEU A 80 26.85 -5.43 0.99
C LEU A 80 26.28 -5.58 2.41
N GLY A 81 25.70 -6.74 2.74
CA GLY A 81 25.15 -7.04 4.06
C GLY A 81 23.83 -6.35 4.36
N TRP A 82 23.00 -6.10 3.34
CA TRP A 82 21.65 -5.54 3.47
C TRP A 82 21.62 -4.20 4.23
N PRO A 83 22.23 -3.13 3.70
CA PRO A 83 22.35 -1.84 4.39
C PRO A 83 21.04 -1.04 4.39
N VAL A 84 19.92 -1.70 4.66
CA VAL A 84 18.56 -1.14 4.68
C VAL A 84 17.76 -1.72 5.85
N ASP A 85 16.72 -1.02 6.28
CA ASP A 85 15.80 -1.46 7.34
C ASP A 85 14.39 -1.77 6.78
N ALA A 86 14.12 -1.42 5.53
CA ALA A 86 12.87 -1.72 4.85
C ALA A 86 13.08 -1.78 3.33
N PHE A 87 12.23 -2.53 2.63
CA PHE A 87 12.14 -2.53 1.18
C PHE A 87 11.00 -1.63 0.71
N ALA A 88 11.15 -1.04 -0.48
CA ALA A 88 10.14 -0.18 -1.08
C ALA A 88 9.72 -0.70 -2.45
N ALA A 89 8.43 -0.62 -2.73
CA ALA A 89 7.85 -0.87 -4.04
C ALA A 89 6.77 0.17 -4.33
N HIS A 90 6.50 0.43 -5.62
CA HIS A 90 5.34 1.19 -6.08
C HIS A 90 4.34 0.20 -6.66
N LEU A 91 3.21 0.03 -5.97
CA LEU A 91 2.24 -1.04 -6.24
C LEU A 91 1.01 -0.52 -6.99
N TYR A 92 1.20 0.42 -7.93
CA TYR A 92 0.12 0.89 -8.80
C TYR A 92 -0.42 -0.24 -9.66
N PRO A 93 -1.71 -0.58 -9.59
CA PRO A 93 -2.32 -1.48 -10.56
C PRO A 93 -2.34 -0.87 -11.97
N ALA A 94 -2.63 -1.66 -13.00
CA ALA A 94 -2.88 -1.14 -14.32
C ALA A 94 -4.13 -0.23 -14.32
N SER A 95 -4.25 0.65 -15.31
CA SER A 95 -5.25 1.73 -15.25
C SER A 95 -6.71 1.25 -15.13
N LYS A 96 -7.00 0.02 -15.60
CA LYS A 96 -8.34 -0.57 -15.58
C LYS A 96 -8.57 -1.56 -14.43
N ASP A 97 -7.53 -1.80 -13.64
CA ASP A 97 -7.57 -2.81 -12.60
C ASP A 97 -7.99 -2.22 -11.26
N THR A 98 -8.37 -3.12 -10.37
CA THR A 98 -8.95 -2.82 -9.07
C THR A 98 -7.91 -2.95 -7.94
N THR A 99 -8.36 -2.96 -6.71
CA THR A 99 -7.52 -3.18 -5.52
C THR A 99 -6.91 -4.59 -5.49
N ASP A 100 -7.56 -5.58 -6.09
CA ASP A 100 -7.15 -6.99 -6.03
C ASP A 100 -5.81 -7.28 -6.72
N GLU A 101 -5.47 -6.54 -7.79
CA GLU A 101 -4.22 -6.76 -8.52
C GLU A 101 -2.96 -6.46 -7.68
N ARG A 102 -3.08 -5.65 -6.65
CA ARG A 102 -1.96 -5.38 -5.72
C ARG A 102 -1.44 -6.66 -5.06
N ALA A 103 -2.29 -7.65 -4.79
CA ALA A 103 -1.87 -8.92 -4.21
C ALA A 103 -0.81 -9.62 -5.06
N ALA A 104 -1.04 -9.70 -6.38
CA ALA A 104 -0.07 -10.30 -7.30
C ALA A 104 1.27 -9.54 -7.34
N PHE A 105 1.26 -8.22 -7.24
CA PHE A 105 2.49 -7.42 -7.17
C PHE A 105 3.23 -7.61 -5.86
N VAL A 106 2.53 -7.72 -4.73
CA VAL A 106 3.15 -8.04 -3.44
C VAL A 106 3.79 -9.41 -3.46
N ASP A 107 3.13 -10.40 -4.08
CA ASP A 107 3.66 -11.76 -4.22
C ASP A 107 4.94 -11.78 -5.08
N LEU A 108 4.99 -11.02 -6.18
CA LEU A 108 6.20 -10.86 -7.00
C LEU A 108 7.35 -10.27 -6.19
N VAL A 109 7.11 -9.19 -5.45
CA VAL A 109 8.14 -8.56 -4.60
C VAL A 109 8.64 -9.54 -3.54
N LYS A 110 7.73 -10.25 -2.86
CA LYS A 110 8.09 -11.23 -1.83
C LYS A 110 8.86 -12.43 -2.41
N ALA A 111 8.47 -12.89 -3.60
CA ALA A 111 9.17 -13.98 -4.29
C ALA A 111 10.63 -13.60 -4.62
N ASP A 112 10.86 -12.39 -5.13
CA ASP A 112 12.20 -11.88 -5.43
C ASP A 112 13.04 -11.69 -4.16
N LEU A 113 12.44 -11.16 -3.08
CA LEU A 113 13.10 -11.04 -1.78
C LEU A 113 13.52 -12.42 -1.23
N ALA A 114 12.64 -13.40 -1.31
CA ALA A 114 12.93 -14.77 -0.89
C ALA A 114 14.04 -15.42 -1.76
N ALA A 115 13.98 -15.24 -3.09
CA ALA A 115 14.99 -15.75 -4.01
C ALA A 115 16.38 -15.13 -3.76
N ALA A 116 16.42 -13.88 -3.30
CA ALA A 116 17.65 -13.19 -2.93
C ALA A 116 18.16 -13.54 -1.51
N ASN A 117 17.45 -14.38 -0.75
CA ASN A 117 17.68 -14.63 0.67
C ASN A 117 17.72 -13.32 1.49
N ALA A 118 16.83 -12.39 1.17
CA ALA A 118 16.72 -11.13 1.88
C ALA A 118 16.29 -11.35 3.35
N PRO A 119 16.76 -10.53 4.30
CA PRO A 119 16.26 -10.59 5.66
C PRO A 119 14.78 -10.26 5.72
N ASP A 120 14.08 -10.78 6.73
CA ASP A 120 12.67 -10.49 6.98
C ASP A 120 12.51 -9.03 7.47
N LEU A 121 12.49 -8.11 6.50
CA LEU A 121 12.31 -6.68 6.72
C LEU A 121 10.95 -6.24 6.15
N PRO A 122 10.36 -5.19 6.72
CA PRO A 122 9.08 -4.69 6.27
C PRO A 122 9.13 -4.20 4.81
N VAL A 123 8.09 -4.52 4.06
CA VAL A 123 7.84 -3.96 2.72
C VAL A 123 6.92 -2.75 2.83
N TRP A 124 7.30 -1.65 2.19
CA TRP A 124 6.53 -0.42 2.12
C TRP A 124 6.06 -0.18 0.70
N ASP A 125 4.78 0.11 0.54
CA ASP A 125 4.22 0.66 -0.69
C ASP A 125 4.39 2.19 -0.64
N THR A 126 5.46 2.68 -1.24
CA THR A 126 5.87 4.08 -1.08
C THR A 126 5.25 5.04 -2.08
N GLU A 127 4.54 4.51 -3.08
CA GLU A 127 3.64 5.27 -3.95
C GLU A 127 2.52 4.39 -4.47
N LEU A 128 1.29 4.80 -4.24
CA LEU A 128 0.09 4.15 -4.72
C LEU A 128 -0.96 5.15 -5.19
N ASN A 129 -1.62 4.78 -6.27
CA ASN A 129 -2.88 5.36 -6.73
C ASN A 129 -3.53 4.37 -7.72
N TYR A 130 -4.76 4.62 -8.10
CA TYR A 130 -5.52 3.83 -9.07
C TYR A 130 -5.84 4.64 -10.32
N GLY A 131 -6.16 3.93 -11.41
CA GLY A 131 -6.51 4.56 -12.68
C GLY A 131 -5.38 5.32 -13.34
N LEU A 132 -4.11 5.05 -12.95
CA LEU A 132 -2.93 5.72 -13.47
C LEU A 132 -2.76 5.46 -14.98
N ALA A 133 -2.69 6.52 -15.78
CA ALA A 133 -2.40 6.41 -17.21
C ALA A 133 -1.05 5.74 -17.52
N GLY A 134 -0.99 5.07 -18.67
CA GLY A 134 0.23 4.44 -19.19
C GLY A 134 0.57 3.07 -18.60
N PRO A 135 1.60 2.41 -19.13
CA PRO A 135 2.41 2.88 -20.25
C PRO A 135 1.66 2.75 -21.58
N GLY A 136 1.91 3.72 -22.44
CA GLY A 136 1.36 3.74 -23.81
C GLY A 136 -0.11 4.18 -23.92
N PRO A 137 -0.60 4.38 -25.14
CA PRO A 137 -1.94 4.93 -25.42
C PRO A 137 -3.08 3.93 -25.13
N THR A 138 -2.78 2.65 -25.02
CA THR A 138 -3.76 1.59 -24.74
C THR A 138 -4.22 1.54 -23.29
N ASN A 139 -3.52 2.25 -22.41
CA ASN A 139 -3.83 2.37 -21.00
C ASN A 139 -4.17 3.84 -20.64
N PRO A 140 -5.34 4.34 -21.07
CA PRO A 140 -5.78 5.69 -20.73
C PRO A 140 -6.07 5.77 -19.23
N ARG A 141 -5.98 6.97 -18.68
CA ARG A 141 -6.41 7.23 -17.30
C ARG A 141 -7.87 6.80 -17.11
N GLN A 142 -8.13 6.11 -16.02
CA GLN A 142 -9.50 5.84 -15.55
C GLN A 142 -9.83 6.81 -14.41
N THR A 143 -10.95 7.47 -14.46
CA THR A 143 -11.39 8.34 -13.38
C THR A 143 -12.05 7.52 -12.30
N ILE A 144 -11.57 7.67 -11.06
CA ILE A 144 -12.07 6.97 -9.87
C ILE A 144 -12.42 8.05 -8.84
N GLU A 145 -13.72 8.22 -8.58
CA GLU A 145 -14.20 9.32 -7.75
C GLU A 145 -15.41 8.93 -6.90
N GLY A 146 -15.91 9.86 -6.08
CA GLY A 146 -17.11 9.69 -5.29
C GLY A 146 -17.05 8.53 -4.32
N ALA A 147 -18.04 7.66 -4.37
CA ALA A 147 -18.15 6.48 -3.51
C ALA A 147 -17.06 5.46 -3.81
N GLN A 148 -16.81 5.18 -5.10
CA GLN A 148 -15.78 4.22 -5.51
C GLN A 148 -14.39 4.59 -4.97
N ALA A 149 -13.97 5.84 -5.10
CA ALA A 149 -12.69 6.29 -4.55
C ALA A 149 -12.62 6.14 -3.04
N ARG A 150 -13.73 6.44 -2.34
CA ARG A 150 -13.82 6.26 -0.89
C ARG A 150 -13.66 4.79 -0.50
N ASP A 151 -14.39 3.91 -1.16
CA ASP A 151 -14.46 2.49 -0.85
C ASP A 151 -13.11 1.81 -1.15
N TRP A 152 -12.48 2.14 -2.28
CA TRP A 152 -11.16 1.62 -2.64
C TRP A 152 -10.04 2.07 -1.69
N VAL A 153 -10.12 3.28 -1.12
CA VAL A 153 -9.17 3.69 -0.08
C VAL A 153 -9.31 2.82 1.17
N VAL A 154 -10.56 2.49 1.56
CA VAL A 154 -10.80 1.62 2.72
C VAL A 154 -10.35 0.19 2.43
N GLN A 155 -10.71 -0.40 1.28
CA GLN A 155 -10.22 -1.72 0.87
C GLN A 155 -8.69 -1.77 0.89
N THR A 156 -8.03 -0.79 0.26
CA THR A 156 -6.56 -0.71 0.21
C THR A 156 -5.91 -0.75 1.59
N ALA A 157 -6.51 -0.12 2.58
CA ALA A 157 -5.97 -0.15 3.95
C ALA A 157 -6.02 -1.57 4.54
N PHE A 158 -7.12 -2.29 4.35
CA PHE A 158 -7.26 -3.67 4.83
C PHE A 158 -6.43 -4.65 4.01
N ASP A 159 -6.38 -4.50 2.67
CA ASP A 159 -5.51 -5.29 1.80
C ASP A 159 -4.04 -5.11 2.18
N SER A 160 -3.61 -3.89 2.46
CA SER A 160 -2.23 -3.63 2.90
C SER A 160 -1.90 -4.39 4.20
N LEU A 161 -2.82 -4.37 5.17
CA LEU A 161 -2.67 -5.14 6.42
C LEU A 161 -2.64 -6.64 6.16
N HIS A 162 -3.56 -7.15 5.33
CA HIS A 162 -3.67 -8.57 4.98
C HIS A 162 -2.43 -9.06 4.22
N LEU A 163 -1.95 -8.28 3.27
CA LEU A 163 -0.76 -8.57 2.48
C LEU A 163 0.56 -8.33 3.24
N GLY A 164 0.52 -7.84 4.48
CA GLY A 164 1.70 -7.57 5.29
C GLY A 164 2.54 -6.39 4.80
N ILE A 165 1.91 -5.43 4.12
CA ILE A 165 2.52 -4.15 3.78
C ILE A 165 2.54 -3.25 5.01
N ALA A 166 3.74 -2.92 5.48
CA ALA A 166 3.91 -2.20 6.74
C ALA A 166 3.52 -0.71 6.66
N ARG A 167 3.63 -0.12 5.48
CA ARG A 167 3.22 1.27 5.21
C ARG A 167 2.74 1.42 3.78
N THR A 168 1.69 2.23 3.57
CA THR A 168 1.16 2.60 2.26
C THR A 168 1.08 4.12 2.16
N TYR A 169 1.67 4.67 1.10
CA TYR A 169 1.70 6.11 0.84
C TYR A 169 0.94 6.43 -0.44
N TRP A 170 -0.07 7.29 -0.31
CA TRP A 170 -0.86 7.72 -1.44
C TRP A 170 -0.15 8.81 -2.25
N TYR A 171 0.02 8.60 -3.52
CA TYR A 171 0.49 9.60 -4.47
C TYR A 171 -0.70 10.17 -5.24
N ILE A 172 -1.12 11.40 -5.05
CA ILE A 172 -0.50 12.42 -4.24
C ILE A 172 -1.58 13.36 -3.69
N TRP A 173 -1.42 13.83 -2.45
CA TRP A 173 -2.25 14.92 -1.93
C TRP A 173 -1.80 16.23 -2.57
N THR A 174 -2.70 16.87 -3.33
CA THR A 174 -2.42 18.12 -4.05
C THR A 174 -3.64 19.01 -4.07
N PRO A 175 -3.48 20.35 -4.03
CA PRO A 175 -4.60 21.28 -4.14
C PRO A 175 -5.24 21.28 -5.54
N LEU A 176 -4.51 20.81 -6.57
CA LEU A 176 -4.97 20.74 -7.96
C LEU A 176 -4.92 19.29 -8.46
N PRO A 177 -5.89 18.86 -9.29
CA PRO A 177 -5.88 17.53 -9.87
C PRO A 177 -4.59 17.25 -10.66
N TYR A 178 -4.03 16.05 -10.44
CA TYR A 178 -2.88 15.59 -11.20
C TYR A 178 -3.36 14.76 -12.41
N PRO A 179 -3.02 15.16 -13.65
CA PRO A 179 -3.69 14.66 -14.84
C PRO A 179 -3.46 13.17 -15.15
N LEU A 180 -2.40 12.57 -14.63
CA LEU A 180 -2.11 11.15 -14.88
C LEU A 180 -2.84 10.20 -13.91
N LEU A 181 -3.27 10.69 -12.75
CA LEU A 181 -3.89 9.86 -11.71
C LEU A 181 -5.39 9.76 -11.89
N GLY A 182 -5.94 8.57 -11.67
CA GLY A 182 -7.38 8.35 -11.71
C GLY A 182 -8.08 8.81 -10.45
N MET A 183 -7.48 8.54 -9.29
CA MET A 183 -8.02 8.95 -8.01
C MET A 183 -7.34 10.24 -7.53
N GLN A 184 -8.13 11.27 -7.28
CA GLN A 184 -7.64 12.56 -6.83
C GLN A 184 -7.76 12.70 -5.31
N LEU A 185 -6.65 12.99 -4.62
CA LEU A 185 -6.64 13.26 -3.19
C LEU A 185 -6.63 14.79 -2.97
N THR A 186 -7.75 15.40 -3.24
CA THR A 186 -8.01 16.82 -2.98
C THR A 186 -8.98 16.97 -1.81
N ASN A 187 -9.05 18.15 -1.22
CA ASN A 187 -10.02 18.42 -0.15
C ASN A 187 -11.44 18.00 -0.60
N ASP A 188 -12.14 17.31 0.29
CA ASP A 188 -13.51 16.81 0.09
C ASP A 188 -13.71 15.75 -1.00
N SER A 189 -12.64 15.27 -1.64
CA SER A 189 -12.73 14.15 -2.58
C SER A 189 -13.22 12.86 -1.90
N GLY A 190 -13.71 11.91 -2.71
CA GLY A 190 -14.08 10.58 -2.23
C GLY A 190 -12.91 9.88 -1.52
N ALA A 191 -11.71 9.94 -2.11
CA ALA A 191 -10.52 9.37 -1.54
C ALA A 191 -10.19 9.92 -0.14
N VAL A 192 -10.28 11.23 0.05
CA VAL A 192 -10.05 11.87 1.37
C VAL A 192 -11.12 11.47 2.38
N LYS A 193 -12.37 11.30 1.94
CA LYS A 193 -13.43 10.74 2.81
C LYS A 193 -13.11 9.29 3.20
N GLY A 194 -12.56 8.49 2.28
CA GLY A 194 -12.06 7.14 2.59
C GLY A 194 -10.96 7.14 3.64
N LEU A 195 -9.97 8.04 3.54
CA LEU A 195 -8.94 8.19 4.57
C LEU A 195 -9.51 8.50 5.95
N ARG A 196 -10.56 9.32 6.04
CA ARG A 196 -11.26 9.58 7.30
C ARG A 196 -11.96 8.32 7.86
N VAL A 197 -12.52 7.47 6.99
CA VAL A 197 -13.09 6.19 7.40
C VAL A 197 -11.99 5.26 7.92
N VAL A 198 -10.85 5.17 7.25
CA VAL A 198 -9.69 4.40 7.72
C VAL A 198 -9.23 4.90 9.10
N ASP A 199 -9.15 6.21 9.31
CA ASP A 199 -8.83 6.79 10.62
C ASP A 199 -9.83 6.35 11.70
N GLN A 200 -11.12 6.37 11.38
CA GLN A 200 -12.16 5.97 12.32
C GLN A 200 -12.16 4.47 12.62
N TRP A 201 -11.96 3.61 11.62
CA TRP A 201 -12.12 2.17 11.75
C TRP A 201 -10.83 1.44 12.16
N VAL A 202 -9.67 1.91 11.68
CA VAL A 202 -8.40 1.16 11.73
C VAL A 202 -7.37 1.83 12.65
N VAL A 203 -7.21 3.16 12.60
CA VAL A 203 -6.14 3.82 13.36
C VAL A 203 -6.33 3.62 14.85
N GLY A 204 -5.29 3.04 15.48
CA GLY A 204 -5.31 2.69 16.90
C GLY A 204 -6.09 1.41 17.25
N ALA A 205 -6.54 0.65 16.24
CA ALA A 205 -7.09 -0.68 16.44
C ALA A 205 -5.98 -1.74 16.46
N THR A 206 -6.26 -2.85 17.15
CA THR A 206 -5.44 -4.07 17.07
C THR A 206 -5.92 -4.91 15.89
N TRP A 207 -5.03 -5.20 14.99
CA TRP A 207 -5.26 -6.07 13.85
C TRP A 207 -5.34 -7.54 14.26
N GLN A 208 -6.34 -8.27 13.77
CA GLN A 208 -6.57 -9.69 14.08
C GLN A 208 -6.53 -10.61 12.86
N GLY A 209 -6.42 -10.05 11.66
CA GLY A 209 -6.31 -10.80 10.41
C GLY A 209 -7.53 -10.70 9.51
N CYS A 210 -7.40 -11.24 8.29
CA CYS A 210 -8.49 -11.40 7.33
C CYS A 210 -8.70 -12.87 6.96
N VAL A 211 -9.92 -13.17 6.56
CA VAL A 211 -10.31 -14.39 5.86
C VAL A 211 -10.78 -13.99 4.47
N ASP A 212 -10.23 -14.63 3.45
CA ASP A 212 -10.68 -14.55 2.06
C ASP A 212 -11.21 -15.93 1.66
N ASP A 213 -12.52 -16.02 1.41
CA ASP A 213 -13.17 -17.28 1.00
C ASP A 213 -13.33 -17.39 -0.53
N GLY A 214 -12.76 -16.44 -1.28
CA GLY A 214 -12.85 -16.34 -2.73
C GLY A 214 -14.04 -15.52 -3.22
N SER A 215 -15.07 -15.30 -2.40
CA SER A 215 -16.23 -14.44 -2.71
C SER A 215 -16.31 -13.21 -1.83
N VAL A 216 -15.92 -13.34 -0.56
CA VAL A 216 -15.95 -12.27 0.44
C VAL A 216 -14.59 -12.20 1.14
N VAL A 217 -14.08 -11.01 1.32
CA VAL A 217 -13.00 -10.72 2.27
C VAL A 217 -13.61 -10.19 3.54
N SER A 218 -13.20 -10.73 4.69
CA SER A 218 -13.61 -10.27 6.01
C SER A 218 -12.41 -10.11 6.93
N CYS A 219 -12.24 -8.92 7.51
CA CYS A 219 -11.09 -8.55 8.31
C CYS A 219 -11.53 -8.15 9.71
N SER A 220 -10.89 -8.72 10.72
CA SER A 220 -11.22 -8.48 12.13
C SER A 220 -10.25 -7.47 12.76
N VAL A 221 -10.79 -6.55 13.50
CA VAL A 221 -10.05 -5.55 14.29
C VAL A 221 -10.70 -5.35 15.66
N ASP A 222 -9.88 -5.01 16.64
CA ASP A 222 -10.35 -4.56 17.95
C ASP A 222 -9.89 -3.11 18.17
N LYS A 223 -10.82 -2.21 18.37
CA LYS A 223 -10.51 -0.81 18.67
C LYS A 223 -10.97 -0.46 20.08
N LYS A 224 -10.02 -0.46 21.03
CA LYS A 224 -10.26 -0.14 22.45
C LYS A 224 -11.23 -1.09 23.14
N GLY A 225 -11.15 -2.39 22.82
CA GLY A 225 -12.02 -3.41 23.37
C GLY A 225 -13.39 -3.53 22.65
N ILE A 226 -13.57 -2.83 21.52
CA ILE A 226 -14.76 -2.94 20.67
C ILE A 226 -14.38 -3.75 19.43
N PRO A 227 -14.81 -5.02 19.35
CA PRO A 227 -14.54 -5.86 18.18
C PRO A 227 -15.35 -5.35 16.98
N SER A 228 -14.78 -5.48 15.81
CA SER A 228 -15.46 -5.17 14.56
C SER A 228 -14.95 -6.08 13.45
N VAL A 229 -15.82 -6.39 12.50
CA VAL A 229 -15.44 -7.06 11.26
C VAL A 229 -15.75 -6.12 10.10
N ILE A 230 -14.79 -5.95 9.20
CA ILE A 230 -14.99 -5.21 7.97
C ILE A 230 -15.00 -6.23 6.83
N ALA A 231 -16.09 -6.26 6.06
CA ALA A 231 -16.26 -7.23 4.99
C ALA A 231 -16.76 -6.58 3.70
N TRP A 232 -16.36 -7.14 2.56
CA TRP A 232 -16.80 -6.75 1.21
C TRP A 232 -16.76 -7.95 0.26
N ALA A 233 -17.60 -7.91 -0.77
CA ALA A 233 -17.56 -8.90 -1.85
C ALA A 233 -16.39 -8.59 -2.80
N LYS A 234 -15.71 -9.62 -3.29
CA LYS A 234 -14.63 -9.49 -4.30
C LYS A 234 -15.19 -9.27 -5.71
N ASN A 235 -16.38 -9.78 -5.95
CA ASN A 235 -17.12 -9.63 -7.19
C ASN A 235 -18.49 -9.08 -6.83
N GLU A 236 -19.21 -8.56 -7.78
CA GLU A 236 -20.52 -7.89 -7.68
C GLU A 236 -21.24 -8.06 -6.33
N THR A 237 -21.49 -9.30 -5.88
CA THR A 237 -22.14 -9.60 -4.60
C THR A 237 -21.56 -10.86 -3.94
N GLY A 238 -21.69 -10.92 -2.61
CA GLY A 238 -21.33 -12.08 -1.79
C GLY A 238 -22.15 -12.11 -0.51
N THR A 239 -22.35 -13.30 0.08
CA THR A 239 -23.09 -13.44 1.32
C THR A 239 -22.13 -13.56 2.50
N PHE A 240 -22.32 -12.74 3.52
CA PHE A 240 -21.55 -12.76 4.76
C PHE A 240 -22.46 -12.97 5.98
N ALA A 241 -22.07 -13.89 6.84
CA ALA A 241 -22.74 -14.11 8.13
C ALA A 241 -21.89 -13.49 9.25
N PRO A 242 -22.22 -12.29 9.74
CA PRO A 242 -21.46 -11.68 10.81
C PRO A 242 -21.60 -12.48 12.11
N PRO A 243 -20.62 -12.42 13.04
CA PRO A 243 -20.78 -12.90 14.41
C PRO A 243 -22.05 -12.35 15.05
N ALA A 244 -22.72 -13.17 15.88
CA ALA A 244 -24.04 -12.87 16.41
C ALA A 244 -24.08 -11.65 17.36
N ASP A 245 -22.96 -11.29 17.93
CA ASP A 245 -22.74 -10.10 18.78
C ASP A 245 -22.56 -8.81 17.98
N LEU A 246 -22.31 -8.88 16.68
CA LEU A 246 -22.19 -7.72 15.82
C LEU A 246 -23.55 -7.41 15.16
N THR A 247 -24.30 -6.56 15.80
CA THR A 247 -25.72 -6.30 15.48
C THR A 247 -25.96 -5.08 14.57
N GLN A 248 -24.90 -4.34 14.23
CA GLN A 248 -24.95 -3.20 13.33
C GLN A 248 -24.03 -3.38 12.13
N ALA A 249 -24.49 -2.95 10.96
CA ALA A 249 -23.70 -2.86 9.73
C ALA A 249 -23.63 -1.40 9.25
N CYS A 250 -22.43 -0.85 9.14
CA CYS A 250 -22.19 0.52 8.71
C CYS A 250 -21.36 0.55 7.44
N ASN A 251 -21.83 1.18 6.38
CA ASN A 251 -21.04 1.36 5.17
C ASN A 251 -20.02 2.51 5.30
N THR A 252 -19.16 2.69 4.31
CA THR A 252 -18.12 3.74 4.27
C THR A 252 -18.67 5.17 4.25
N ALA A 253 -19.97 5.37 4.01
CA ALA A 253 -20.65 6.66 4.17
C ALA A 253 -21.21 6.87 5.59
N ASN A 254 -20.86 5.99 6.56
CA ASN A 254 -21.37 5.98 7.93
C ASN A 254 -22.91 5.85 8.01
N LYS A 255 -23.52 5.19 7.02
CA LYS A 255 -24.94 4.80 7.11
C LYS A 255 -24.99 3.41 7.73
N CYS A 256 -25.66 3.32 8.88
CA CYS A 256 -25.76 2.10 9.65
C CYS A 256 -27.19 1.55 9.63
N SER A 257 -27.30 0.22 9.69
CA SER A 257 -28.56 -0.51 9.85
C SER A 257 -28.38 -1.68 10.81
N ALA A 258 -29.44 -2.10 11.47
CA ALA A 258 -29.41 -3.30 12.29
C ALA A 258 -29.28 -4.55 11.44
N VAL A 259 -28.58 -5.55 11.97
CA VAL A 259 -28.35 -6.85 11.34
C VAL A 259 -28.78 -7.97 12.28
N THR A 260 -29.54 -8.93 11.76
CA THR A 260 -30.05 -10.08 12.53
C THR A 260 -29.69 -11.44 11.91
N GLY A 261 -28.86 -11.48 10.87
CA GLY A 261 -28.49 -12.69 10.16
C GLY A 261 -27.56 -12.42 8.98
N PRO A 262 -27.41 -13.37 8.05
CA PRO A 262 -26.58 -13.19 6.85
C PRO A 262 -26.99 -11.96 6.03
N VAL A 263 -26.00 -11.26 5.49
CA VAL A 263 -26.14 -10.02 4.72
C VAL A 263 -25.57 -10.23 3.34
N GLU A 264 -26.26 -9.76 2.31
CA GLU A 264 -25.67 -9.62 0.99
C GLU A 264 -24.75 -8.40 0.97
N LEU A 265 -23.49 -8.62 0.62
CA LEU A 265 -22.48 -7.59 0.48
C LEU A 265 -22.27 -7.26 -1.00
N THR A 266 -21.89 -6.03 -1.25
CA THR A 266 -21.30 -5.57 -2.51
C THR A 266 -19.79 -5.36 -2.33
N GLU A 267 -19.13 -4.83 -3.34
CA GLU A 267 -17.72 -4.41 -3.25
C GLU A 267 -17.49 -3.26 -2.23
N THR A 268 -18.55 -2.62 -1.74
CA THR A 268 -18.44 -1.56 -0.73
C THR A 268 -18.09 -2.14 0.64
N PRO A 269 -16.95 -1.78 1.25
CA PRO A 269 -16.62 -2.23 2.59
C PRO A 269 -17.69 -1.86 3.61
N THR A 270 -18.13 -2.85 4.36
CA THR A 270 -19.14 -2.72 5.40
C THR A 270 -18.54 -3.14 6.74
N ARG A 271 -18.62 -2.27 7.74
CA ARG A 271 -18.16 -2.54 9.09
C ARG A 271 -19.32 -3.09 9.92
N PHE A 272 -19.11 -4.26 10.49
CA PHE A 272 -20.00 -4.88 11.47
C PHE A 272 -19.48 -4.61 12.87
N THR A 273 -20.35 -4.19 13.78
CA THR A 273 -20.02 -3.84 15.18
C THR A 273 -21.23 -4.10 16.10
N GLU A 274 -21.01 -4.03 17.42
CA GLU A 274 -22.06 -4.07 18.44
C GLU A 274 -23.11 -2.96 18.25
#